data_c85ffc1261879be552406a4562c0aef8
#
_entry.id   c85ffc1261879be552406a4562c0aef8
#
_cell.length_a   1.000
_cell.length_b   1.000
_cell.length_c   1.000
_cell.angle_alpha   90.00
_cell.angle_beta   90.00
_cell.angle_gamma   90.00
#
_symmetry.space_group_name_H-M   'P 1'
#
loop_
_entity.id
_entity.type
_entity.pdbx_description
1 polymer ?
#
loop_
_entity_poly.entity_id
_entity_poly.type
_entity_poly.pdbx_seq_one_letter_code
_entity_poly.pdbx_strand_id
1 'polypeptide(L)'
;MDALAIVKTHYQPVQPSVQPSGLVSYLELAPDPRLQLYIHCYWQLKTNNPLKEPFVYRVVADGCIDVFFEPGQSQESFVMGFCKQYTEFELDRTFNYVGIRFLPTMFPRLFNVDAASLSNRTEPLAAVVPSMASFLGSCFTPDVSIEHVQLQLDTYFLHHMVQVNSVTDLRLYNALATIIKRSGTLNVEKDIDCGISPRQLRRLFKFYIGDTAKTFSKIVRFQQVLRTGASFYDAGYYDQAHFIKDFRHFSGVTPKERAL
;
A
#
# COMPACT_ATOMS: atom_id res chain seq x y z
N MET A 1 18.85 -5.16 14.65
CA MET A 1 18.19 -5.09 13.32
C MET A 1 17.58 -3.72 13.23
N ASP A 2 17.89 -2.97 12.18
CA ASP A 2 17.35 -1.62 11.97
C ASP A 2 15.82 -1.68 11.90
N ALA A 3 15.12 -0.73 12.51
CA ALA A 3 13.66 -0.70 12.56
C ALA A 3 13.03 -0.62 11.15
N LEU A 4 13.71 -0.01 10.19
CA LEU A 4 13.33 -0.01 8.76
C LEU A 4 13.40 -1.42 8.15
N ALA A 5 14.47 -2.15 8.44
CA ALA A 5 14.60 -3.54 7.98
C ALA A 5 13.50 -4.45 8.55
N ILE A 6 13.01 -4.15 9.77
CA ILE A 6 11.88 -4.88 10.37
C ILE A 6 10.60 -4.64 9.56
N VAL A 7 10.31 -3.39 9.17
CA VAL A 7 9.14 -3.09 8.33
C VAL A 7 9.19 -3.93 7.06
N LYS A 8 10.29 -3.90 6.31
CA LYS A 8 10.45 -4.69 5.09
C LYS A 8 10.27 -6.19 5.32
N THR A 9 10.95 -6.73 6.35
CA THR A 9 11.01 -8.19 6.54
C THR A 9 9.70 -8.78 7.04
N HIS A 10 8.96 -8.04 7.87
CA HIS A 10 7.78 -8.57 8.56
C HIS A 10 6.46 -8.02 8.03
N TYR A 11 6.48 -6.91 7.28
CA TYR A 11 5.28 -6.36 6.68
C TYR A 11 5.21 -6.75 5.20
N GLN A 12 4.36 -7.70 4.90
CA GLN A 12 4.11 -8.23 3.56
C GLN A 12 2.62 -8.00 3.26
N PRO A 13 2.25 -6.80 2.78
CA PRO A 13 0.87 -6.49 2.42
C PRO A 13 0.41 -7.35 1.25
N VAL A 14 -0.82 -7.84 1.34
CA VAL A 14 -1.42 -8.73 0.34
C VAL A 14 -2.65 -8.05 -0.25
N GLN A 15 -2.77 -8.07 -1.57
CA GLN A 15 -4.00 -7.74 -2.27
C GLN A 15 -4.69 -9.03 -2.75
N PRO A 16 -6.03 -9.06 -2.87
CA PRO A 16 -6.73 -10.22 -3.41
C PRO A 16 -6.22 -10.53 -4.82
N SER A 17 -5.94 -11.80 -5.08
CA SER A 17 -5.69 -12.24 -6.44
C SER A 17 -6.95 -12.03 -7.29
N VAL A 18 -6.75 -11.59 -8.51
CA VAL A 18 -7.84 -11.57 -9.51
C VAL A 18 -8.26 -13.02 -9.78
N GLN A 19 -9.56 -13.26 -9.87
CA GLN A 19 -10.07 -14.61 -10.09
C GLN A 19 -9.48 -15.24 -11.36
N PRO A 20 -9.26 -16.57 -11.39
CA PRO A 20 -8.52 -17.28 -12.45
C PRO A 20 -9.33 -17.44 -13.76
N SER A 21 -10.18 -16.46 -14.11
CA SER A 21 -10.93 -16.47 -15.39
C SER A 21 -10.01 -16.38 -16.61
N GLY A 22 -8.72 -16.07 -16.42
CA GLY A 22 -7.77 -15.83 -17.51
C GLY A 22 -8.02 -14.53 -18.31
N LEU A 23 -9.11 -13.82 -18.04
CA LEU A 23 -9.48 -12.59 -18.74
C LEU A 23 -8.76 -11.36 -18.20
N VAL A 24 -8.48 -11.36 -16.90
CA VAL A 24 -7.71 -10.31 -16.21
C VAL A 24 -6.52 -10.95 -15.52
N SER A 25 -5.36 -10.31 -15.59
CA SER A 25 -4.13 -10.74 -14.93
C SER A 25 -3.66 -9.69 -13.94
N TYR A 26 -3.12 -10.16 -12.81
CA TYR A 26 -2.43 -9.36 -11.81
C TYR A 26 -1.03 -9.94 -11.59
N LEU A 27 -0.02 -9.10 -11.68
CA LEU A 27 1.38 -9.48 -11.53
C LEU A 27 2.08 -8.50 -10.59
N GLU A 28 2.96 -9.00 -9.72
CA GLU A 28 3.84 -8.17 -8.91
C GLU A 28 5.31 -8.49 -9.24
N LEU A 29 6.12 -7.43 -9.39
CA LEU A 29 7.56 -7.50 -9.59
C LEU A 29 8.28 -6.82 -8.42
N ALA A 30 9.35 -7.45 -7.93
CA ALA A 30 10.19 -6.85 -6.89
C ALA A 30 11.02 -5.70 -7.48
N PRO A 31 11.18 -4.57 -6.77
CA PRO A 31 12.08 -3.51 -7.19
C PRO A 31 13.55 -3.94 -7.02
N ASP A 32 14.48 -3.13 -7.56
CA ASP A 32 15.91 -3.27 -7.30
C ASP A 32 16.18 -3.48 -5.79
N PRO A 33 17.10 -4.37 -5.38
CA PRO A 33 17.40 -4.64 -3.98
C PRO A 33 17.65 -3.40 -3.13
N ARG A 34 18.22 -2.33 -3.69
CA ARG A 34 18.48 -1.05 -3.02
C ARG A 34 17.21 -0.26 -2.71
N LEU A 35 16.13 -0.49 -3.45
CA LEU A 35 14.83 0.16 -3.30
C LEU A 35 13.87 -0.58 -2.39
N GLN A 36 14.14 -1.84 -2.07
CA GLN A 36 13.24 -2.71 -1.32
C GLN A 36 12.94 -2.27 0.12
N LEU A 37 13.63 -1.28 0.67
CA LEU A 37 13.29 -0.64 1.93
C LEU A 37 12.22 0.46 1.77
N TYR A 38 11.90 0.85 0.54
CA TYR A 38 11.01 1.95 0.20
C TYR A 38 9.78 1.48 -0.58
N ILE A 39 9.98 0.60 -1.54
CA ILE A 39 8.97 0.10 -2.45
C ILE A 39 8.75 -1.39 -2.16
N HIS A 40 7.49 -1.76 -1.94
CA HIS A 40 7.10 -3.15 -1.76
C HIS A 40 7.18 -3.92 -3.06
N CYS A 41 6.49 -3.44 -4.07
CA CYS A 41 6.46 -4.03 -5.41
C CYS A 41 6.06 -2.98 -6.47
N TYR A 42 6.36 -3.30 -7.71
CA TYR A 42 5.65 -2.79 -8.88
C TYR A 42 4.58 -3.80 -9.25
N TRP A 43 3.38 -3.36 -9.59
CA TRP A 43 2.30 -4.25 -9.96
C TRP A 43 1.68 -3.86 -11.29
N GLN A 44 1.12 -4.84 -11.98
CA GLN A 44 0.34 -4.65 -13.19
C GLN A 44 -1.01 -5.35 -13.05
N LEU A 45 -2.06 -4.64 -13.38
CA LEU A 45 -3.42 -5.16 -13.53
C LEU A 45 -3.90 -4.88 -14.94
N LYS A 46 -4.12 -5.92 -15.74
CA LYS A 46 -4.53 -5.74 -17.14
C LYS A 46 -5.53 -6.77 -17.60
N THR A 47 -6.33 -6.38 -18.61
CA THR A 47 -7.13 -7.32 -19.39
C THR A 47 -6.26 -8.07 -20.39
N ASN A 48 -6.45 -9.38 -20.48
CA ASN A 48 -5.80 -10.21 -21.51
C ASN A 48 -6.65 -10.24 -22.80
N ASN A 49 -7.96 -10.03 -22.68
CA ASN A 49 -8.92 -9.86 -23.76
C ASN A 49 -10.00 -8.87 -23.31
N PRO A 50 -10.66 -8.15 -24.25
CA PRO A 50 -11.77 -7.27 -23.90
C PRO A 50 -12.87 -8.00 -23.13
N LEU A 51 -13.30 -7.40 -22.03
CA LEU A 51 -14.36 -7.93 -21.18
C LEU A 51 -15.74 -7.61 -21.78
N LYS A 52 -16.76 -8.42 -21.41
CA LYS A 52 -18.15 -8.16 -21.82
C LYS A 52 -18.75 -6.97 -21.07
N GLU A 53 -18.42 -6.84 -19.80
CA GLU A 53 -18.90 -5.82 -18.86
C GLU A 53 -17.72 -5.11 -18.19
N PRO A 54 -17.88 -3.89 -17.65
CA PRO A 54 -16.88 -3.22 -16.82
C PRO A 54 -16.43 -4.11 -15.66
N PHE A 55 -15.18 -3.95 -15.25
CA PHE A 55 -14.57 -4.77 -14.20
C PHE A 55 -14.51 -4.02 -12.88
N VAL A 56 -15.08 -4.57 -11.82
CA VAL A 56 -14.94 -3.99 -10.48
C VAL A 56 -13.70 -4.57 -9.81
N TYR A 57 -12.67 -3.74 -9.67
CA TYR A 57 -11.46 -4.10 -8.94
C TYR A 57 -11.54 -3.62 -7.50
N ARG A 58 -11.40 -4.54 -6.55
CA ARG A 58 -11.44 -4.25 -5.14
C ARG A 58 -10.03 -4.27 -4.54
N VAL A 59 -9.64 -3.13 -3.96
CA VAL A 59 -8.40 -2.97 -3.20
C VAL A 59 -8.72 -3.06 -1.72
N VAL A 60 -8.07 -3.95 -0.99
CA VAL A 60 -8.23 -4.08 0.46
C VAL A 60 -7.30 -3.13 1.20
N ALA A 61 -7.67 -2.78 2.44
CA ALA A 61 -6.82 -1.94 3.27
C ALA A 61 -5.49 -2.64 3.59
N ASP A 62 -4.37 -2.02 3.20
CA ASP A 62 -3.03 -2.60 3.38
C ASP A 62 -2.01 -1.65 4.02
N GLY A 63 -2.45 -0.42 4.37
CA GLY A 63 -1.56 0.55 5.03
C GLY A 63 -0.47 1.14 4.15
N CYS A 64 -0.51 0.88 2.85
CA CYS A 64 0.40 1.43 1.85
C CYS A 64 -0.18 2.67 1.16
N ILE A 65 0.66 3.35 0.42
CA ILE A 65 0.29 4.36 -0.56
C ILE A 65 0.75 3.84 -1.91
N ASP A 66 -0.16 3.84 -2.88
CA ASP A 66 0.12 3.39 -4.23
C ASP A 66 0.09 4.57 -5.20
N VAL A 67 1.06 4.65 -6.11
CA VAL A 67 0.96 5.47 -7.32
C VAL A 67 0.64 4.53 -8.46
N PHE A 68 -0.34 4.88 -9.31
CA PHE A 68 -0.70 4.05 -10.45
C PHE A 68 -1.03 4.91 -11.68
N PHE A 69 -0.85 4.32 -12.85
CA PHE A 69 -1.02 4.98 -14.14
C PHE A 69 -1.32 3.95 -15.22
N GLU A 70 -1.83 4.41 -16.35
CA GLU A 70 -1.96 3.61 -17.57
C GLU A 70 -0.85 4.02 -18.55
N PRO A 71 0.06 3.10 -18.93
CA PRO A 71 1.13 3.39 -19.89
C PRO A 71 0.58 3.94 -21.21
N GLY A 72 1.20 5.03 -21.70
CA GLY A 72 0.77 5.71 -22.92
C GLY A 72 -0.36 6.74 -22.73
N GLN A 73 -0.99 6.78 -21.57
CA GLN A 73 -1.94 7.82 -21.18
C GLN A 73 -1.19 8.89 -20.36
N SER A 74 -0.55 9.81 -21.04
CA SER A 74 0.43 10.73 -20.45
C SER A 74 -0.07 11.63 -19.31
N GLN A 75 -1.37 11.77 -19.13
CA GLN A 75 -1.97 12.65 -18.10
C GLN A 75 -2.72 11.90 -17.01
N GLU A 76 -2.86 10.59 -17.09
CA GLU A 76 -3.66 9.79 -16.16
C GLU A 76 -2.79 8.99 -15.21
N SER A 77 -2.14 9.70 -14.30
CA SER A 77 -1.48 9.10 -13.14
C SER A 77 -2.10 9.59 -11.86
N PHE A 78 -2.25 8.66 -10.90
CA PHE A 78 -2.95 8.91 -9.65
C PHE A 78 -2.12 8.44 -8.45
N VAL A 79 -2.38 9.02 -7.30
CA VAL A 79 -1.91 8.52 -6.01
C VAL A 79 -3.10 8.14 -5.14
N MET A 80 -3.14 6.89 -4.72
CA MET A 80 -4.10 6.39 -3.75
C MET A 80 -3.44 6.41 -2.36
N GLY A 81 -3.99 7.23 -1.48
CA GLY A 81 -3.51 7.37 -0.11
C GLY A 81 -3.91 6.20 0.79
N PHE A 82 -3.52 6.31 2.05
CA PHE A 82 -3.89 5.34 3.08
C PHE A 82 -5.40 5.11 3.15
N CYS A 83 -5.86 3.89 2.93
CA CYS A 83 -7.26 3.51 2.97
C CYS A 83 -7.62 2.87 4.33
N LYS A 84 -8.63 3.42 5.01
CA LYS A 84 -9.15 2.91 6.29
C LYS A 84 -10.06 1.70 6.11
N GLN A 85 -10.53 1.47 4.91
CA GLN A 85 -11.43 0.39 4.50
C GLN A 85 -11.08 -0.02 3.06
N TYR A 86 -11.70 -1.07 2.56
CA TYR A 86 -11.58 -1.43 1.15
C TYR A 86 -12.09 -0.29 0.24
N THR A 87 -11.59 -0.27 -0.97
CA THR A 87 -12.01 0.64 -2.04
C THR A 87 -12.32 -0.16 -3.30
N GLU A 88 -13.36 0.23 -4.04
CA GLU A 88 -13.70 -0.37 -5.31
C GLU A 88 -13.51 0.63 -6.44
N PHE A 89 -12.93 0.14 -7.53
CA PHE A 89 -12.76 0.89 -8.77
C PHE A 89 -13.53 0.17 -9.88
N GLU A 90 -14.41 0.89 -10.56
CA GLU A 90 -15.02 0.43 -11.78
C GLU A 90 -14.05 0.74 -12.93
N LEU A 91 -13.48 -0.30 -13.53
CA LEU A 91 -12.54 -0.23 -14.63
C LEU A 91 -13.27 -0.56 -15.93
N ASP A 92 -12.81 -0.01 -17.02
CA ASP A 92 -13.37 -0.25 -18.35
C ASP A 92 -13.28 -1.73 -18.75
N ARG A 93 -13.81 -2.07 -19.92
CA ARG A 93 -13.72 -3.42 -20.50
C ARG A 93 -12.32 -3.77 -21.00
N THR A 94 -11.48 -2.77 -21.16
CA THR A 94 -10.05 -2.93 -21.52
C THR A 94 -9.23 -1.95 -20.71
N PHE A 95 -8.22 -2.42 -20.01
CA PHE A 95 -7.32 -1.60 -19.19
C PHE A 95 -5.95 -2.25 -19.03
N ASN A 96 -4.94 -1.41 -18.74
CA ASN A 96 -3.58 -1.83 -18.44
C ASN A 96 -2.97 -0.89 -17.41
N TYR A 97 -3.33 -1.07 -16.14
CA TYR A 97 -2.78 -0.26 -15.05
C TYR A 97 -1.47 -0.84 -14.54
N VAL A 98 -0.51 0.04 -14.33
CA VAL A 98 0.75 -0.25 -13.63
C VAL A 98 0.81 0.61 -12.38
N GLY A 99 1.29 0.04 -11.29
CA GLY A 99 1.41 0.75 -10.03
C GLY A 99 2.70 0.49 -9.28
N ILE A 100 2.95 1.38 -8.33
CA ILE A 100 4.09 1.37 -7.42
C ILE A 100 3.53 1.36 -6.02
N ARG A 101 3.71 0.26 -5.28
CA ARG A 101 3.29 0.18 -3.88
C ARG A 101 4.44 0.54 -2.97
N PHE A 102 4.29 1.66 -2.27
CA PHE A 102 5.25 2.11 -1.29
C PHE A 102 5.01 1.43 0.06
N LEU A 103 6.09 1.00 0.72
CA LEU A 103 5.99 0.56 2.11
C LEU A 103 5.48 1.70 3.02
N PRO A 104 4.83 1.38 4.14
CA PRO A 104 4.33 2.39 5.07
C PRO A 104 5.40 3.44 5.41
N THR A 105 5.04 4.70 5.38
CA THR A 105 5.87 5.90 5.57
C THR A 105 6.71 6.35 4.38
N MET A 106 6.92 5.50 3.37
CA MET A 106 7.95 5.75 2.37
C MET A 106 7.55 6.80 1.33
N PHE A 107 6.31 6.83 0.88
CA PHE A 107 5.85 7.87 -0.04
C PHE A 107 5.97 9.28 0.58
N PRO A 108 5.44 9.55 1.79
CA PRO A 108 5.66 10.84 2.46
C PRO A 108 7.14 11.18 2.68
N ARG A 109 7.96 10.19 2.97
CA ARG A 109 9.38 10.39 3.18
C ARG A 109 10.12 10.77 1.89
N LEU A 110 9.81 10.12 0.78
CA LEU A 110 10.46 10.38 -0.51
C LEU A 110 10.03 11.71 -1.12
N PHE A 111 8.77 12.09 -0.97
CA PHE A 111 8.19 13.25 -1.66
C PHE A 111 7.82 14.40 -0.73
N ASN A 112 8.06 14.29 0.58
CA ASN A 112 7.71 15.29 1.59
C ASN A 112 6.22 15.69 1.55
N VAL A 113 5.34 14.70 1.39
CA VAL A 113 3.88 14.87 1.31
C VAL A 113 3.25 14.45 2.64
N ASP A 114 2.28 15.23 3.14
CA ASP A 114 1.49 14.82 4.31
C ASP A 114 0.49 13.73 3.91
N ALA A 115 0.73 12.49 4.36
CA ALA A 115 -0.15 11.35 4.07
C ALA A 115 -1.59 11.57 4.57
N ALA A 116 -1.80 12.41 5.59
CA ALA A 116 -3.15 12.69 6.08
C ALA A 116 -4.00 13.44 5.04
N SER A 117 -3.38 14.23 4.17
CA SER A 117 -4.08 14.91 3.08
C SER A 117 -4.61 13.96 1.99
N LEU A 118 -3.98 12.79 1.88
CA LEU A 118 -4.34 11.74 0.90
C LEU A 118 -5.22 10.64 1.50
N SER A 119 -5.46 10.64 2.82
CA SER A 119 -6.17 9.54 3.49
C SER A 119 -7.60 9.34 2.97
N ASN A 120 -7.92 8.12 2.54
CA ASN A 120 -9.16 7.71 1.85
C ASN A 120 -9.45 8.51 0.57
N ARG A 121 -8.42 8.92 -0.14
CA ARG A 121 -8.54 9.66 -1.39
C ARG A 121 -7.68 9.05 -2.47
N THR A 122 -8.14 9.23 -3.70
CA THR A 122 -7.35 9.05 -4.91
C THR A 122 -7.26 10.43 -5.56
N GLU A 123 -6.05 10.93 -5.74
CA GLU A 123 -5.80 12.28 -6.25
C GLU A 123 -4.95 12.20 -7.52
N PRO A 124 -5.10 13.11 -8.47
CA PRO A 124 -4.20 13.22 -9.61
C PRO A 124 -2.75 13.39 -9.13
N LEU A 125 -1.83 12.56 -9.60
CA LEU A 125 -0.43 12.60 -9.18
C LEU A 125 0.21 13.96 -9.50
N ALA A 126 -0.19 14.59 -10.58
CA ALA A 126 0.29 15.93 -10.99
C ALA A 126 0.00 17.01 -9.93
N ALA A 127 -1.08 16.87 -9.14
CA ALA A 127 -1.38 17.79 -8.05
C ALA A 127 -0.55 17.53 -6.78
N VAL A 128 0.02 16.32 -6.63
CA VAL A 128 0.73 15.89 -5.41
C VAL A 128 2.25 15.86 -5.64
N VAL A 129 2.70 15.23 -6.72
CA VAL A 129 4.12 15.12 -7.10
C VAL A 129 4.27 15.38 -8.61
N PRO A 130 4.23 16.66 -9.05
CA PRO A 130 4.27 17.04 -10.47
C PRO A 130 5.46 16.45 -11.25
N SER A 131 6.64 16.38 -10.62
CA SER A 131 7.85 15.85 -11.25
C SER A 131 7.73 14.36 -11.59
N MET A 132 7.12 13.58 -10.70
CA MET A 132 6.88 12.17 -10.94
C MET A 132 5.78 11.96 -12.00
N ALA A 133 4.71 12.75 -11.96
CA ALA A 133 3.66 12.71 -12.98
C ALA A 133 4.23 13.02 -14.39
N SER A 134 5.08 14.03 -14.50
CA SER A 134 5.76 14.36 -15.75
C SER A 134 6.65 13.23 -16.25
N PHE A 135 7.41 12.58 -15.35
CA PHE A 135 8.22 11.42 -15.69
C PHE A 135 7.35 10.27 -16.21
N LEU A 136 6.31 9.87 -15.48
CA LEU A 136 5.43 8.77 -15.89
C LEU A 136 4.76 9.05 -17.23
N GLY A 137 4.32 10.30 -17.46
CA GLY A 137 3.66 10.71 -18.69
C GLY A 137 4.57 10.77 -19.92
N SER A 138 5.90 10.84 -19.74
CA SER A 138 6.86 10.97 -20.86
C SER A 138 7.61 9.68 -21.19
N CYS A 139 7.66 8.72 -20.26
CA CYS A 139 8.59 7.57 -20.39
C CYS A 139 7.96 6.31 -20.96
N PHE A 140 6.62 6.19 -21.00
CA PHE A 140 5.97 4.93 -21.31
C PHE A 140 5.02 5.03 -22.50
N THR A 141 5.09 4.02 -23.39
CA THR A 141 4.14 3.81 -24.49
C THR A 141 3.10 2.77 -24.10
N PRO A 142 1.92 2.70 -24.76
CA PRO A 142 0.87 1.73 -24.41
C PRO A 142 1.31 0.26 -24.38
N ASP A 143 2.22 -0.10 -25.29
CA ASP A 143 2.69 -1.49 -25.48
C ASP A 143 3.96 -1.82 -24.71
N VAL A 144 4.37 -0.98 -23.74
CA VAL A 144 5.57 -1.21 -22.95
C VAL A 144 5.45 -2.47 -22.10
N SER A 145 6.50 -3.31 -22.06
CA SER A 145 6.52 -4.47 -21.16
C SER A 145 6.68 -4.03 -19.70
N ILE A 146 6.13 -4.81 -18.78
CA ILE A 146 6.22 -4.51 -17.35
C ILE A 146 7.68 -4.56 -16.85
N GLU A 147 8.53 -5.40 -17.43
CA GLU A 147 9.95 -5.47 -17.10
C GLU A 147 10.69 -4.18 -17.53
N HIS A 148 10.30 -3.60 -18.66
CA HIS A 148 10.86 -2.31 -19.08
C HIS A 148 10.38 -1.18 -18.16
N VAL A 149 9.11 -1.20 -17.78
CA VAL A 149 8.57 -0.24 -16.79
C VAL A 149 9.33 -0.36 -15.47
N GLN A 150 9.54 -1.59 -14.96
CA GLN A 150 10.33 -1.84 -13.75
C GLN A 150 11.72 -1.20 -13.85
N LEU A 151 12.45 -1.45 -14.92
CA LEU A 151 13.81 -0.91 -15.10
C LEU A 151 13.85 0.63 -15.10
N GLN A 152 12.89 1.26 -15.76
CA GLN A 152 12.78 2.72 -15.79
C GLN A 152 12.41 3.30 -14.41
N LEU A 153 11.48 2.66 -13.71
CA LEU A 153 11.10 3.06 -12.35
C LEU A 153 12.26 2.87 -11.36
N ASP A 154 12.98 1.75 -11.43
CA ASP A 154 14.18 1.52 -10.62
C ASP A 154 15.21 2.62 -10.85
N THR A 155 15.48 2.98 -12.11
CA THR A 155 16.41 4.06 -12.47
C THR A 155 15.96 5.40 -11.89
N TYR A 156 14.69 5.74 -12.06
CA TYR A 156 14.10 6.97 -11.52
C TYR A 156 14.24 7.06 -10.00
N PHE A 157 13.86 6.02 -9.28
CA PHE A 157 13.89 6.03 -7.81
C PHE A 157 15.31 5.99 -7.26
N LEU A 158 16.23 5.25 -7.87
CA LEU A 158 17.64 5.26 -7.46
C LEU A 158 18.25 6.66 -7.61
N HIS A 159 17.94 7.36 -8.70
CA HIS A 159 18.38 8.75 -8.89
C HIS A 159 17.72 9.69 -7.86
N HIS A 160 16.42 9.55 -7.66
CA HIS A 160 15.66 10.39 -6.70
C HIS A 160 16.15 10.22 -5.27
N MET A 161 16.48 9.01 -4.84
CA MET A 161 16.97 8.72 -3.48
C MET A 161 18.28 9.43 -3.13
N VAL A 162 19.16 9.67 -4.10
CA VAL A 162 20.40 10.42 -3.88
C VAL A 162 20.12 11.87 -3.43
N GLN A 163 18.97 12.41 -3.82
CA GLN A 163 18.56 13.79 -3.54
C GLN A 163 17.78 13.93 -2.23
N VAL A 164 17.29 12.81 -1.66
CA VAL A 164 16.44 12.82 -0.47
C VAL A 164 17.28 12.84 0.82
N ASN A 165 17.48 14.04 1.39
CA ASN A 165 18.07 14.26 2.71
C ASN A 165 17.00 14.19 3.84
N SER A 166 16.27 13.09 3.96
CA SER A 166 15.25 12.98 5.02
C SER A 166 15.81 12.39 6.29
N VAL A 167 15.76 13.16 7.38
CA VAL A 167 16.06 12.66 8.72
C VAL A 167 15.02 11.62 9.13
N THR A 168 15.49 10.42 9.43
CA THR A 168 14.61 9.33 9.89
C THR A 168 14.31 9.51 11.38
N ASP A 169 13.04 9.70 11.75
CA ASP A 169 12.64 9.67 13.15
C ASP A 169 12.57 8.22 13.65
N LEU A 170 13.64 7.76 14.29
CA LEU A 170 13.76 6.40 14.82
C LEU A 170 12.63 6.01 15.76
N ARG A 171 12.01 6.99 16.44
CA ARG A 171 10.90 6.75 17.37
C ARG A 171 9.65 6.29 16.62
N LEU A 172 9.36 6.90 15.45
CA LEU A 172 8.27 6.44 14.58
C LEU A 172 8.52 4.99 14.12
N TYR A 173 9.73 4.69 13.66
CA TYR A 173 10.05 3.35 13.17
C TYR A 173 10.07 2.30 14.27
N ASN A 174 10.47 2.66 15.50
CA ASN A 174 10.37 1.76 16.66
C ASN A 174 8.89 1.44 16.98
N ALA A 175 8.01 2.43 16.90
CA ALA A 175 6.58 2.21 17.08
C ALA A 175 5.98 1.31 15.97
N LEU A 176 6.33 1.56 14.71
CA LEU A 176 5.92 0.72 13.57
C LEU A 176 6.43 -0.71 13.72
N ALA A 177 7.71 -0.88 14.05
CA ALA A 177 8.32 -2.19 14.26
C ALA A 177 7.60 -2.97 15.38
N THR A 178 7.22 -2.30 16.47
CA THR A 178 6.47 -2.90 17.57
C THR A 178 5.10 -3.38 17.10
N ILE A 179 4.35 -2.54 16.35
CA ILE A 179 3.05 -2.90 15.80
C ILE A 179 3.17 -4.13 14.87
N ILE A 180 4.12 -4.10 13.95
CA ILE A 180 4.32 -5.14 12.94
C ILE A 180 4.76 -6.46 13.58
N LYS A 181 5.75 -6.45 14.48
CA LYS A 181 6.23 -7.65 15.19
C LYS A 181 5.14 -8.33 16.00
N ARG A 182 4.22 -7.54 16.58
CA ARG A 182 3.06 -8.06 17.32
C ARG A 182 1.85 -8.31 16.43
N SER A 183 2.00 -8.30 15.10
CA SER A 183 0.91 -8.52 14.15
C SER A 183 -0.33 -7.65 14.43
N GLY A 184 -0.13 -6.43 14.92
CA GLY A 184 -1.21 -5.51 15.28
C GLY A 184 -2.03 -5.89 16.53
N THR A 185 -1.62 -6.91 17.29
CA THR A 185 -2.33 -7.40 18.49
C THR A 185 -1.79 -6.76 19.76
N LEU A 186 -1.89 -5.43 19.88
CA LEU A 186 -1.36 -4.69 21.02
C LEU A 186 -2.27 -3.53 21.41
N ASN A 187 -2.14 -3.07 22.64
CA ASN A 187 -2.72 -1.82 23.09
C ASN A 187 -1.74 -0.69 22.79
N VAL A 188 -2.05 0.11 21.76
CA VAL A 188 -1.19 1.19 21.27
C VAL A 188 -0.79 2.18 22.36
N GLU A 189 -1.68 2.47 23.32
CA GLU A 189 -1.44 3.45 24.39
C GLU A 189 -0.54 2.91 25.52
N LYS A 190 -0.57 1.59 25.74
CA LYS A 190 0.14 0.93 26.84
C LYS A 190 1.42 0.24 26.41
N ASP A 191 1.42 -0.32 25.19
CA ASP A 191 2.47 -1.24 24.74
C ASP A 191 3.50 -0.58 23.82
N ILE A 192 3.25 0.66 23.39
CA ILE A 192 4.21 1.43 22.59
C ILE A 192 4.89 2.46 23.47
N ASP A 193 6.11 2.12 23.90
CA ASP A 193 7.03 3.08 24.50
C ASP A 193 8.16 3.36 23.50
N CYS A 194 8.17 4.55 22.91
CA CYS A 194 9.16 4.99 21.94
C CYS A 194 9.78 6.35 22.32
N GLY A 195 9.64 6.77 23.59
CA GLY A 195 10.25 7.98 24.14
C GLY A 195 9.63 9.29 23.62
N ILE A 196 8.37 9.24 23.15
CA ILE A 196 7.59 10.45 22.78
C ILE A 196 6.17 10.41 23.35
N SER A 197 5.60 11.60 23.51
CA SER A 197 4.24 11.70 24.00
C SER A 197 3.21 11.10 23.03
N PRO A 198 2.05 10.61 23.50
CA PRO A 198 0.97 10.11 22.63
C PRO A 198 0.52 11.14 21.57
N ARG A 199 0.59 12.43 21.90
CA ARG A 199 0.28 13.52 20.96
C ARG A 199 1.30 13.60 19.82
N GLN A 200 2.60 13.47 20.13
CA GLN A 200 3.67 13.47 19.12
C GLN A 200 3.59 12.23 18.24
N LEU A 201 3.38 11.04 18.84
CA LEU A 201 3.19 9.80 18.10
C LEU A 201 2.02 9.91 17.12
N ARG A 202 0.87 10.44 17.57
CA ARG A 202 -0.30 10.67 16.70
C ARG A 202 0.03 11.59 15.54
N ARG A 203 0.80 12.68 15.77
CA ARG A 203 1.21 13.61 14.72
C ARG A 203 2.11 12.93 13.68
N LEU A 204 3.08 12.13 14.11
CA LEU A 204 3.97 11.39 13.22
C LEU A 204 3.20 10.36 12.39
N PHE A 205 2.33 9.58 13.02
CA PHE A 205 1.51 8.61 12.29
C PHE A 205 0.57 9.30 11.28
N LYS A 206 -0.03 10.41 11.66
CA LYS A 206 -0.86 11.19 10.72
C LYS A 206 -0.06 11.63 9.50
N PHE A 207 1.11 12.23 9.71
CA PHE A 207 1.95 12.74 8.62
C PHE A 207 2.51 11.62 7.73
N TYR A 208 3.07 10.55 8.33
CA TYR A 208 3.79 9.53 7.58
C TYR A 208 2.96 8.32 7.14
N ILE A 209 1.84 8.05 7.81
CA ILE A 209 0.96 6.91 7.48
C ILE A 209 -0.37 7.39 6.88
N GLY A 210 -0.90 8.53 7.36
CA GLY A 210 -2.21 9.06 6.97
C GLY A 210 -3.28 8.89 8.04
N ASP A 211 -3.06 8.06 9.07
CA ASP A 211 -3.99 7.87 10.18
C ASP A 211 -3.26 7.60 11.50
N THR A 212 -4.00 7.16 12.51
CA THR A 212 -3.47 6.87 13.85
C THR A 212 -2.76 5.51 13.91
N ALA A 213 -1.83 5.36 14.87
CA ALA A 213 -1.21 4.07 15.17
C ALA A 213 -2.23 2.97 15.46
N LYS A 214 -3.39 3.31 16.07
CA LYS A 214 -4.47 2.37 16.34
C LYS A 214 -5.13 1.85 15.06
N THR A 215 -5.40 2.73 14.09
CA THR A 215 -5.96 2.34 12.79
C THR A 215 -4.97 1.48 12.02
N PHE A 216 -3.70 1.89 11.96
CA PHE A 216 -2.65 1.12 11.32
C PHE A 216 -2.47 -0.27 11.96
N SER A 217 -2.48 -0.36 13.30
CA SER A 217 -2.42 -1.63 14.04
C SER A 217 -3.55 -2.59 13.65
N LYS A 218 -4.77 -2.10 13.49
CA LYS A 218 -5.91 -2.92 13.03
C LYS A 218 -5.71 -3.43 11.59
N ILE A 219 -5.18 -2.59 10.70
CA ILE A 219 -4.88 -3.00 9.33
C ILE A 219 -3.77 -4.04 9.29
N VAL A 220 -2.70 -3.87 10.07
CA VAL A 220 -1.63 -4.87 10.21
C VAL A 220 -2.19 -6.22 10.67
N ARG A 221 -3.08 -6.22 11.66
CA ARG A 221 -3.76 -7.43 12.14
C ARG A 221 -4.62 -8.07 11.06
N PHE A 222 -5.40 -7.27 10.33
CA PHE A 222 -6.20 -7.75 9.20
C PHE A 222 -5.31 -8.35 8.10
N GLN A 223 -4.23 -7.68 7.71
CA GLN A 223 -3.28 -8.16 6.70
C GLN A 223 -2.60 -9.47 7.13
N GLN A 224 -2.30 -9.64 8.41
CA GLN A 224 -1.78 -10.89 8.95
C GLN A 224 -2.79 -12.04 8.78
N VAL A 225 -4.07 -11.81 9.11
CA VAL A 225 -5.15 -12.79 8.87
C VAL A 225 -5.28 -13.12 7.38
N LEU A 226 -5.24 -12.08 6.55
CA LEU A 226 -5.37 -12.22 5.09
C LEU A 226 -4.28 -13.11 4.51
N ARG A 227 -3.05 -12.97 5.01
CA ARG A 227 -1.87 -13.71 4.58
C ARG A 227 -1.81 -15.14 5.09
N THR A 228 -2.17 -15.36 6.37
CA THR A 228 -1.96 -16.66 7.02
C THR A 228 -3.21 -17.54 7.08
N GLY A 229 -4.40 -16.97 6.84
CA GLY A 229 -5.66 -17.66 7.08
C GLY A 229 -5.96 -17.91 8.57
N ALA A 230 -5.26 -17.19 9.48
CA ALA A 230 -5.40 -17.39 10.92
C ALA A 230 -6.86 -17.26 11.39
N SER A 231 -7.23 -18.08 12.37
CA SER A 231 -8.53 -17.99 13.02
C SER A 231 -8.67 -16.67 13.81
N PHE A 232 -9.87 -16.32 14.20
CA PHE A 232 -10.10 -15.12 14.98
C PHE A 232 -9.41 -15.16 16.35
N TYR A 233 -9.25 -16.35 16.96
CA TYR A 233 -8.52 -16.54 18.20
C TYR A 233 -7.03 -16.24 18.04
N ASP A 234 -6.42 -16.83 17.02
CA ASP A 234 -4.98 -16.67 16.73
C ASP A 234 -4.64 -15.23 16.33
N ALA A 235 -5.61 -14.52 15.74
CA ALA A 235 -5.48 -13.13 15.37
C ALA A 235 -5.79 -12.14 16.53
N GLY A 236 -6.03 -12.63 17.75
CA GLY A 236 -6.24 -11.80 18.94
C GLY A 236 -7.53 -10.97 18.91
N TYR A 237 -8.58 -11.46 18.24
CA TYR A 237 -9.91 -10.86 18.34
C TYR A 237 -10.64 -11.38 19.58
N TYR A 238 -11.43 -10.50 20.21
CA TYR A 238 -12.18 -10.85 21.41
C TYR A 238 -13.27 -11.89 21.12
N ASP A 239 -13.97 -11.73 20.01
CA ASP A 239 -15.02 -12.64 19.56
C ASP A 239 -15.12 -12.69 18.02
N GLN A 240 -15.88 -13.67 17.53
CA GLN A 240 -16.09 -13.90 16.11
C GLN A 240 -16.85 -12.75 15.42
N ALA A 241 -17.79 -12.11 16.10
CA ALA A 241 -18.59 -11.02 15.52
C ALA A 241 -17.71 -9.79 15.26
N HIS A 242 -16.82 -9.46 16.21
CA HIS A 242 -15.83 -8.40 16.03
C HIS A 242 -14.87 -8.71 14.88
N PHE A 243 -14.39 -9.95 14.77
CA PHE A 243 -13.55 -10.41 13.67
C PHE A 243 -14.24 -10.24 12.31
N ILE A 244 -15.48 -10.76 12.16
CA ILE A 244 -16.24 -10.66 10.90
C ILE A 244 -16.48 -9.20 10.52
N LYS A 245 -16.80 -8.35 11.48
CA LYS A 245 -17.02 -6.91 11.28
C LYS A 245 -15.77 -6.21 10.77
N ASP A 246 -14.62 -6.38 11.45
CA ASP A 246 -13.35 -5.77 11.04
C ASP A 246 -12.88 -6.33 9.68
N PHE A 247 -13.01 -7.65 9.46
CA PHE A 247 -12.64 -8.28 8.19
C PHE A 247 -13.45 -7.70 7.03
N ARG A 248 -14.79 -7.64 7.17
CA ARG A 248 -15.66 -7.05 6.14
C ARG A 248 -15.38 -5.56 5.92
N HIS A 249 -15.05 -4.83 6.98
CA HIS A 249 -14.69 -3.42 6.88
C HIS A 249 -13.44 -3.19 6.01
N PHE A 250 -12.42 -4.05 6.17
CA PHE A 250 -11.15 -3.91 5.46
C PHE A 250 -11.10 -4.59 4.09
N SER A 251 -11.92 -5.62 3.86
CA SER A 251 -11.90 -6.41 2.62
C SER A 251 -13.14 -6.25 1.73
N GLY A 252 -14.26 -5.74 2.26
CA GLY A 252 -15.55 -5.67 1.56
C GLY A 252 -16.35 -6.97 1.57
N VAL A 253 -15.76 -8.09 2.00
CA VAL A 253 -16.40 -9.42 2.06
C VAL A 253 -16.24 -10.04 3.45
N THR A 254 -17.05 -11.02 3.75
CA THR A 254 -16.86 -11.82 4.98
C THR A 254 -15.73 -12.85 4.80
N PRO A 255 -15.13 -13.36 5.90
CA PRO A 255 -14.12 -14.41 5.82
C PRO A 255 -14.60 -15.67 5.07
N LYS A 256 -15.89 -16.00 5.16
CA LYS A 256 -16.50 -17.14 4.46
C LYS A 256 -16.60 -16.92 2.95
N GLU A 257 -17.01 -15.73 2.52
CA GLU A 257 -17.10 -15.36 1.10
C GLU A 257 -15.73 -15.31 0.41
N ARG A 258 -14.65 -15.04 1.16
CA ARG A 258 -13.28 -15.08 0.64
C ARG A 258 -12.79 -16.49 0.35
N ALA A 259 -13.25 -17.47 1.11
CA ALA A 259 -12.84 -18.87 0.98
C ALA A 259 -13.45 -19.59 -0.23
N LEU A 260 -14.36 -18.95 -0.95
CA LEU A 260 -15.00 -19.41 -2.18
C LEU A 260 -14.33 -18.74 -3.38
#